data_4a004c53b3517e9b52c164bfbb8accf3
#
_entry.id   4a004c53b3517e9b52c164bfbb8accf3
#
_cell.length_a   1.000
_cell.length_b   1.000
_cell.length_c   1.000
_cell.angle_alpha   90.00
_cell.angle_beta   90.00
_cell.angle_gamma   90.00
#
_symmetry.space_group_name_H-M   'P 1'
#
loop_
_entity.id
_entity.type
_entity.pdbx_description
1 polymer ?
#
loop_
_entity_poly.entity_id
_entity_poly.type
_entity_poly.pdbx_seq_one_letter_code
_entity_poly.pdbx_strand_id
1 'polypeptide(L)'
;MDEARARTVLAAAGLPGHGGRDAHAGRDGHGRGGHGGHGGHGGHGGAELLALGENAVFGVGGLVVKVGRDAELLERAEREVAVASWLADEGVPAVRAAEPKARLVDGHPVTVWHRLPDAVRPAEPRDLAPLLRRVHALPAPPFGLPGRDLLGGVERWLRLAGDAVDPADAAYLRERRDGFAAAASALVPHLPPGPVHGDALPRNVHVGPDGPVLVDLETFASDLREHDLVVLALSRDRYGLDPSAYDAFTAAYGWDVRDWDGCAVLRGARETASCAWVAQHAPSNPKALAEFRRRVASLRDGDPRVRWYPF
;
A
#
# COMPACT_ATOMS: atom_id res chain seq x y z
N MET A 1 -13.45 -8.55 5.45
CA MET A 1 -14.37 -8.78 4.29
C MET A 1 -13.91 -10.03 3.57
N ASP A 2 -14.82 -10.89 3.13
CA ASP A 2 -14.51 -12.03 2.24
C ASP A 2 -14.82 -11.68 0.77
N GLU A 3 -14.37 -12.52 -0.15
CA GLU A 3 -14.56 -12.32 -1.59
C GLU A 3 -16.04 -12.28 -1.99
N ALA A 4 -16.88 -13.15 -1.40
CA ALA A 4 -18.30 -13.23 -1.76
C ALA A 4 -19.03 -11.92 -1.43
N ARG A 5 -18.77 -11.36 -0.24
CA ARG A 5 -19.31 -10.05 0.16
C ARG A 5 -18.80 -8.93 -0.75
N ALA A 6 -17.50 -8.93 -1.06
CA ALA A 6 -16.91 -7.92 -1.94
C ALA A 6 -17.52 -7.96 -3.36
N ARG A 7 -17.78 -9.15 -3.90
CA ARG A 7 -18.48 -9.32 -5.19
C ARG A 7 -19.92 -8.81 -5.15
N THR A 8 -20.64 -9.01 -4.03
CA THR A 8 -21.98 -8.47 -3.84
C THR A 8 -21.97 -6.94 -3.90
N VAL A 9 -21.02 -6.30 -3.20
CA VAL A 9 -20.86 -4.83 -3.20
C VAL A 9 -20.50 -4.33 -4.60
N LEU A 10 -19.60 -5.01 -5.30
CA LEU A 10 -19.21 -4.68 -6.67
C LEU A 10 -20.43 -4.70 -7.62
N ALA A 11 -21.30 -5.71 -7.50
CA ALA A 11 -22.53 -5.80 -8.27
C ALA A 11 -23.50 -4.66 -7.96
N ALA A 12 -23.68 -4.36 -6.67
CA ALA A 12 -24.53 -3.24 -6.22
C ALA A 12 -24.00 -1.88 -6.67
N ALA A 13 -22.68 -1.75 -6.89
CA ALA A 13 -22.05 -0.56 -7.43
C ALA A 13 -22.40 -0.28 -8.92
N GLY A 14 -23.05 -1.22 -9.61
CA GLY A 14 -23.48 -1.06 -11.01
C GLY A 14 -22.32 -0.99 -12.01
N LEU A 15 -21.15 -1.52 -11.65
CA LEU A 15 -19.99 -1.50 -12.52
C LEU A 15 -20.09 -2.61 -13.60
N PRO A 16 -19.65 -2.32 -14.87
CA PRO A 16 -19.73 -3.29 -15.95
C PRO A 16 -18.91 -4.54 -15.60
N GLY A 17 -19.55 -5.69 -15.59
CA GLY A 17 -18.91 -6.98 -15.27
C GLY A 17 -19.81 -8.02 -14.66
N HIS A 18 -21.06 -7.70 -14.35
CA HIS A 18 -22.09 -8.69 -13.98
C HIS A 18 -22.96 -8.96 -15.21
N GLY A 19 -22.68 -10.05 -15.92
CA GLY A 19 -23.62 -10.65 -16.85
C GLY A 19 -24.77 -11.24 -16.05
N GLY A 20 -25.80 -10.44 -15.78
CA GLY A 20 -27.12 -10.97 -15.41
C GLY A 20 -27.58 -11.88 -16.52
N ARG A 21 -27.86 -13.15 -16.22
CA ARG A 21 -28.66 -14.01 -17.09
C ARG A 21 -30.06 -13.41 -17.11
N ASP A 22 -30.35 -12.56 -18.08
CA ASP A 22 -31.73 -12.26 -18.42
C ASP A 22 -32.38 -13.51 -18.99
N ALA A 23 -33.20 -14.12 -18.15
CA ALA A 23 -34.14 -15.13 -18.57
C ALA A 23 -35.23 -14.47 -19.45
N HIS A 24 -35.00 -14.44 -20.76
CA HIS A 24 -36.08 -14.27 -21.71
C HIS A 24 -36.33 -15.59 -22.44
N ALA A 25 -37.37 -16.25 -21.99
CA ALA A 25 -38.09 -17.28 -22.76
C ALA A 25 -38.76 -16.65 -23.99
N GLY A 26 -38.57 -17.26 -25.16
CA GLY A 26 -39.41 -16.92 -26.31
C GLY A 26 -38.92 -17.39 -27.67
N ARG A 27 -39.29 -18.62 -28.03
CA ARG A 27 -39.79 -19.10 -29.35
C ARG A 27 -38.94 -19.09 -30.61
N ASP A 28 -38.67 -20.32 -31.04
CA ASP A 28 -38.77 -20.88 -32.41
C ASP A 28 -38.21 -20.14 -33.62
N GLY A 29 -37.29 -20.79 -34.32
CA GLY A 29 -36.93 -20.47 -35.69
C GLY A 29 -35.79 -21.31 -36.25
N HIS A 30 -36.11 -22.32 -37.06
CA HIS A 30 -35.22 -23.18 -37.85
C HIS A 30 -34.31 -22.37 -38.82
N GLY A 31 -33.07 -22.79 -38.94
CA GLY A 31 -32.21 -22.35 -40.05
C GLY A 31 -30.80 -22.96 -40.06
N ARG A 32 -30.56 -23.78 -41.08
CA ARG A 32 -29.35 -24.58 -41.35
C ARG A 32 -28.10 -23.76 -41.68
N GLY A 33 -26.94 -24.26 -41.26
CA GLY A 33 -25.77 -24.47 -42.12
C GLY A 33 -24.76 -23.34 -42.27
N GLY A 34 -23.51 -23.61 -41.95
CA GLY A 34 -22.38 -22.86 -42.50
C GLY A 34 -21.09 -22.92 -41.65
N HIS A 35 -20.07 -23.58 -42.18
CA HIS A 35 -18.74 -23.82 -41.65
C HIS A 35 -17.92 -22.58 -41.38
N GLY A 36 -17.05 -22.67 -40.34
CA GLY A 36 -15.64 -22.29 -40.44
C GLY A 36 -15.27 -20.90 -39.94
N GLY A 37 -14.35 -20.85 -38.98
CA GLY A 37 -13.52 -19.68 -38.82
C GLY A 37 -13.13 -19.37 -37.36
N HIS A 38 -11.95 -19.78 -37.03
CA HIS A 38 -10.99 -19.25 -36.06
C HIS A 38 -11.46 -18.50 -34.84
N GLY A 39 -11.08 -19.09 -33.69
CA GLY A 39 -11.28 -18.59 -32.34
C GLY A 39 -10.66 -17.22 -32.08
N GLY A 40 -11.52 -16.25 -31.93
CA GLY A 40 -11.22 -15.06 -31.16
C GLY A 40 -11.56 -15.37 -29.71
N HIS A 41 -10.60 -15.30 -28.79
CA HIS A 41 -10.85 -15.32 -27.37
C HIS A 41 -11.60 -14.04 -26.99
N GLY A 42 -12.90 -14.04 -27.13
CA GLY A 42 -13.80 -13.07 -26.55
C GLY A 42 -13.81 -13.27 -25.03
N GLY A 43 -13.07 -12.44 -24.30
CA GLY A 43 -13.03 -12.45 -22.87
C GLY A 43 -14.44 -12.25 -22.32
N HIS A 44 -14.96 -13.24 -21.60
CA HIS A 44 -16.19 -13.14 -20.84
C HIS A 44 -16.01 -12.07 -19.76
N GLY A 45 -16.82 -11.00 -19.80
CA GLY A 45 -16.76 -9.81 -18.96
C GLY A 45 -17.13 -10.06 -17.48
N GLY A 46 -16.37 -10.89 -16.77
CA GLY A 46 -16.46 -11.09 -15.33
C GLY A 46 -15.40 -10.28 -14.61
N ALA A 47 -15.74 -9.80 -13.40
CA ALA A 47 -14.75 -9.16 -12.53
C ALA A 47 -13.72 -10.20 -12.04
N GLU A 48 -12.45 -9.95 -12.30
CA GLU A 48 -11.31 -10.75 -11.86
C GLU A 48 -10.85 -10.26 -10.47
N LEU A 49 -10.75 -11.13 -9.48
CA LEU A 49 -10.15 -10.77 -8.20
C LEU A 49 -8.64 -10.69 -8.34
N LEU A 50 -8.07 -9.51 -8.14
CA LEU A 50 -6.64 -9.24 -8.23
C LEU A 50 -5.94 -9.35 -6.88
N ALA A 51 -6.61 -8.90 -5.81
CA ALA A 51 -6.07 -8.97 -4.45
C ALA A 51 -7.21 -9.00 -3.41
N LEU A 52 -6.95 -9.64 -2.27
CA LEU A 52 -7.84 -9.66 -1.12
C LEU A 52 -7.03 -9.44 0.16
N GLY A 53 -7.25 -8.29 0.80
CA GLY A 53 -6.57 -7.87 2.00
C GLY A 53 -7.45 -6.93 2.84
N GLU A 54 -6.94 -5.75 3.18
CA GLU A 54 -7.75 -4.69 3.79
C GLU A 54 -8.83 -4.22 2.82
N ASN A 55 -8.49 -4.12 1.53
CA ASN A 55 -9.41 -3.92 0.43
C ASN A 55 -9.50 -5.18 -0.43
N ALA A 56 -10.66 -5.43 -1.05
CA ALA A 56 -10.76 -6.34 -2.18
C ALA A 56 -10.57 -5.55 -3.48
N VAL A 57 -9.69 -6.02 -4.35
CA VAL A 57 -9.32 -5.34 -5.59
C VAL A 57 -9.73 -6.20 -6.77
N PHE A 58 -10.52 -5.65 -7.68
CA PHE A 58 -11.02 -6.34 -8.87
C PHE A 58 -10.57 -5.64 -10.15
N GLY A 59 -10.19 -6.44 -11.15
CA GLY A 59 -10.07 -6.00 -12.54
C GLY A 59 -11.42 -6.12 -13.25
N VAL A 60 -11.89 -5.05 -13.89
CA VAL A 60 -13.16 -4.99 -14.61
C VAL A 60 -12.91 -4.29 -15.96
N GLY A 61 -12.62 -5.07 -16.99
CA GLY A 61 -12.20 -4.50 -18.28
C GLY A 61 -10.98 -3.60 -18.17
N GLY A 62 -11.09 -2.36 -18.62
CA GLY A 62 -10.02 -1.33 -18.53
C GLY A 62 -9.95 -0.62 -17.17
N LEU A 63 -10.66 -1.11 -16.14
CA LEU A 63 -10.74 -0.50 -14.83
C LEU A 63 -10.23 -1.45 -13.74
N VAL A 64 -9.82 -0.85 -12.63
CA VAL A 64 -9.57 -1.53 -11.35
C VAL A 64 -10.52 -0.94 -10.32
N VAL A 65 -11.18 -1.79 -9.55
CA VAL A 65 -12.13 -1.39 -8.52
C VAL A 65 -11.63 -1.87 -7.17
N LYS A 66 -11.48 -0.93 -6.22
CA LYS A 66 -11.18 -1.25 -4.82
C LYS A 66 -12.48 -1.19 -4.02
N VAL A 67 -12.75 -2.21 -3.21
CA VAL A 67 -13.88 -2.27 -2.27
C VAL A 67 -13.31 -2.35 -0.86
N GLY A 68 -13.51 -1.32 -0.07
CA GLY A 68 -13.04 -1.25 1.31
C GLY A 68 -13.82 -2.16 2.25
N ARG A 69 -13.17 -2.64 3.30
CA ARG A 69 -13.74 -3.63 4.23
C ARG A 69 -14.97 -3.12 4.98
N ASP A 70 -14.99 -1.86 5.38
CA ASP A 70 -16.04 -1.22 6.16
C ASP A 70 -16.10 0.28 5.92
N ALA A 71 -17.15 0.94 6.41
CA ALA A 71 -17.40 2.36 6.22
C ALA A 71 -16.33 3.28 6.85
N GLU A 72 -15.57 2.79 7.84
CA GLU A 72 -14.52 3.57 8.50
C GLU A 72 -13.38 3.94 7.53
N LEU A 73 -13.24 3.18 6.45
CA LEU A 73 -12.24 3.44 5.40
C LEU A 73 -12.68 4.52 4.38
N LEU A 74 -13.89 5.11 4.49
CA LEU A 74 -14.39 6.05 3.47
C LEU A 74 -13.51 7.30 3.35
N GLU A 75 -13.18 7.93 4.46
CA GLU A 75 -12.32 9.13 4.46
C GLU A 75 -10.94 8.86 3.82
N ARG A 76 -10.37 7.68 4.11
CA ARG A 76 -9.10 7.25 3.52
C ARG A 76 -9.23 7.03 2.01
N ALA A 77 -10.32 6.41 1.57
CA ALA A 77 -10.60 6.18 0.15
C ALA A 77 -10.85 7.50 -0.61
N GLU A 78 -11.57 8.45 -0.02
CA GLU A 78 -11.78 9.80 -0.59
C GLU A 78 -10.45 10.55 -0.70
N ARG A 79 -9.62 10.49 0.32
CA ARG A 79 -8.28 11.09 0.31
C ARG A 79 -7.37 10.47 -0.75
N GLU A 80 -7.39 9.14 -0.94
CA GLU A 80 -6.61 8.46 -1.99
C GLU A 80 -6.99 8.98 -3.37
N VAL A 81 -8.29 9.16 -3.65
CA VAL A 81 -8.78 9.74 -4.92
C VAL A 81 -8.35 11.19 -5.08
N ALA A 82 -8.45 12.00 -4.02
CA ALA A 82 -8.04 13.39 -4.05
C ALA A 82 -6.53 13.54 -4.30
N VAL A 83 -5.70 12.70 -3.66
CA VAL A 83 -4.25 12.63 -3.89
C VAL A 83 -3.95 12.26 -5.34
N ALA A 84 -4.61 11.27 -5.91
CA ALA A 84 -4.40 10.86 -7.30
C ALA A 84 -4.71 12.00 -8.28
N SER A 85 -5.79 12.73 -8.04
CA SER A 85 -6.19 13.90 -8.84
C SER A 85 -5.13 15.00 -8.77
N TRP A 86 -4.73 15.36 -7.55
CA TRP A 86 -3.71 16.38 -7.32
C TRP A 86 -2.36 16.01 -7.96
N LEU A 87 -1.88 14.77 -7.80
CA LEU A 87 -0.64 14.31 -8.43
C LEU A 87 -0.72 14.39 -9.97
N ALA A 88 -1.91 14.14 -10.54
CA ALA A 88 -2.14 14.28 -11.97
C ALA A 88 -2.03 15.74 -12.43
N ASP A 89 -2.62 16.66 -11.67
CA ASP A 89 -2.57 18.10 -11.96
C ASP A 89 -1.15 18.66 -11.85
N GLU A 90 -0.35 18.13 -10.90
CA GLU A 90 1.07 18.48 -10.71
C GLU A 90 2.02 17.71 -11.65
N GLY A 91 1.49 16.88 -12.53
CA GLY A 91 2.27 16.13 -13.52
C GLY A 91 3.14 15.02 -12.93
N VAL A 92 2.87 14.53 -11.72
CA VAL A 92 3.56 13.40 -11.12
C VAL A 92 2.97 12.09 -11.68
N PRO A 93 3.80 11.15 -12.20
CA PRO A 93 3.32 9.86 -12.66
C PRO A 93 2.76 9.04 -11.49
N ALA A 94 1.43 8.94 -11.42
CA ALA A 94 0.72 8.16 -10.43
C ALA A 94 -0.51 7.49 -11.06
N VAL A 95 -1.02 6.44 -10.40
CA VAL A 95 -2.29 5.82 -10.78
C VAL A 95 -3.40 6.87 -10.83
N ARG A 96 -4.32 6.75 -11.80
CA ARG A 96 -5.39 7.73 -12.01
C ARG A 96 -6.73 7.17 -11.59
N ALA A 97 -7.48 7.93 -10.80
CA ALA A 97 -8.86 7.62 -10.50
C ALA A 97 -9.72 7.81 -11.77
N ALA A 98 -10.59 6.86 -12.05
CA ALA A 98 -11.57 6.93 -13.13
C ALA A 98 -12.86 7.63 -12.69
N GLU A 99 -13.12 7.67 -11.39
CA GLU A 99 -14.20 8.44 -10.77
C GLU A 99 -13.63 9.49 -9.81
N PRO A 100 -14.23 10.69 -9.73
CA PRO A 100 -13.66 11.80 -8.96
C PRO A 100 -13.86 11.68 -7.45
N LYS A 101 -14.62 10.69 -6.98
CA LYS A 101 -14.94 10.48 -5.56
C LYS A 101 -15.11 9.00 -5.25
N ALA A 102 -14.83 8.61 -3.99
CA ALA A 102 -15.25 7.33 -3.46
C ALA A 102 -16.78 7.29 -3.32
N ARG A 103 -17.37 6.12 -3.52
CA ARG A 103 -18.81 5.86 -3.29
C ARG A 103 -18.97 4.94 -2.10
N LEU A 104 -19.95 5.19 -1.23
CA LEU A 104 -20.32 4.23 -0.18
C LEU A 104 -21.44 3.35 -0.71
N VAL A 105 -21.17 2.04 -0.87
CA VAL A 105 -22.11 1.03 -1.38
C VAL A 105 -22.26 -0.04 -0.31
N ASP A 106 -23.48 -0.24 0.20
CA ASP A 106 -23.79 -1.20 1.27
C ASP A 106 -22.86 -1.10 2.50
N GLY A 107 -22.43 0.11 2.86
CA GLY A 107 -21.50 0.35 3.97
C GLY A 107 -20.01 0.10 3.63
N HIS A 108 -19.69 -0.08 2.35
CA HIS A 108 -18.32 -0.29 1.87
C HIS A 108 -17.91 0.84 0.94
N PRO A 109 -16.73 1.49 1.14
CA PRO A 109 -16.21 2.44 0.19
C PRO A 109 -15.76 1.74 -1.09
N VAL A 110 -16.14 2.30 -2.22
CA VAL A 110 -15.79 1.81 -3.56
C VAL A 110 -15.08 2.93 -4.30
N THR A 111 -13.89 2.66 -4.83
CA THR A 111 -13.15 3.56 -5.71
C THR A 111 -12.84 2.88 -7.03
N VAL A 112 -12.83 3.66 -8.11
CA VAL A 112 -12.63 3.16 -9.48
C VAL A 112 -11.41 3.84 -10.09
N TRP A 113 -10.54 3.03 -10.67
CA TRP A 113 -9.23 3.43 -11.17
C TRP A 113 -9.04 3.00 -12.61
N HIS A 114 -8.29 3.75 -13.40
CA HIS A 114 -7.83 3.29 -14.70
C HIS A 114 -6.83 2.13 -14.52
N ARG A 115 -7.06 1.04 -15.24
CA ARG A 115 -6.13 -0.10 -15.24
C ARG A 115 -4.84 0.33 -15.93
N LEU A 116 -3.71 0.11 -15.26
CA LEU A 116 -2.40 0.30 -15.88
C LEU A 116 -2.13 -0.82 -16.87
N PRO A 117 -1.37 -0.55 -17.97
CA PRO A 117 -0.84 -1.60 -18.83
C PRO A 117 -0.05 -2.62 -18.01
N ASP A 118 0.17 -3.81 -18.58
CA ASP A 118 0.98 -4.83 -17.92
C ASP A 118 2.39 -4.29 -17.62
N ALA A 119 2.90 -4.66 -16.43
CA ALA A 119 4.25 -4.29 -16.05
C ALA A 119 5.28 -4.93 -16.99
N VAL A 120 6.22 -4.15 -17.48
CA VAL A 120 7.29 -4.63 -18.36
C VAL A 120 8.44 -5.28 -17.59
N ARG A 121 8.56 -4.97 -16.31
CA ARG A 121 9.49 -5.57 -15.35
C ARG A 121 9.10 -5.24 -13.91
N PRO A 122 9.61 -5.95 -12.91
CA PRO A 122 9.52 -5.52 -11.52
C PRO A 122 10.19 -4.16 -11.33
N ALA A 123 9.63 -3.35 -10.41
CA ALA A 123 10.24 -2.09 -10.03
C ALA A 123 11.45 -2.30 -9.11
N GLU A 124 12.44 -1.46 -9.28
CA GLU A 124 13.65 -1.40 -8.46
C GLU A 124 13.69 -0.11 -7.64
N PRO A 125 14.49 -0.04 -6.56
CA PRO A 125 14.62 1.18 -5.76
C PRO A 125 14.94 2.44 -6.58
N ARG A 126 15.76 2.31 -7.61
CA ARG A 126 16.11 3.43 -8.51
C ARG A 126 14.93 4.00 -9.30
N ASP A 127 13.85 3.20 -9.51
CA ASP A 127 12.65 3.68 -10.19
C ASP A 127 11.79 4.55 -9.27
N LEU A 128 11.82 4.27 -7.97
CA LEU A 128 11.10 5.01 -6.94
C LEU A 128 11.71 6.39 -6.68
N ALA A 129 13.05 6.50 -6.70
CA ALA A 129 13.75 7.73 -6.32
C ALA A 129 13.31 8.99 -7.07
N PRO A 130 13.22 9.01 -8.43
CA PRO A 130 12.77 10.19 -9.16
C PRO A 130 11.29 10.53 -8.91
N LEU A 131 10.45 9.53 -8.62
CA LEU A 131 9.05 9.75 -8.27
C LEU A 131 8.94 10.45 -6.91
N LEU A 132 9.68 9.97 -5.89
CA LEU A 132 9.73 10.61 -4.58
C LEU A 132 10.29 12.03 -4.65
N ARG A 133 11.32 12.27 -5.43
CA ARG A 133 11.84 13.64 -5.63
C ARG A 133 10.77 14.58 -6.16
N ARG A 134 9.93 14.11 -7.09
CA ARG A 134 8.80 14.90 -7.61
C ARG A 134 7.77 15.16 -6.52
N VAL A 135 7.32 14.12 -5.78
CA VAL A 135 6.38 14.28 -4.66
C VAL A 135 6.94 15.24 -3.62
N HIS A 136 8.19 15.07 -3.23
CA HIS A 136 8.84 15.89 -2.21
C HIS A 136 9.09 17.33 -2.67
N ALA A 137 9.08 17.62 -3.96
CA ALA A 137 9.20 18.98 -4.48
C ALA A 137 7.84 19.72 -4.54
N LEU A 138 6.71 19.01 -4.36
CA LEU A 138 5.40 19.62 -4.42
C LEU A 138 5.12 20.53 -3.23
N PRO A 139 4.33 21.59 -3.41
CA PRO A 139 3.71 22.35 -2.32
C PRO A 139 2.70 21.49 -1.56
N ALA A 140 2.15 21.99 -0.47
CA ALA A 140 1.01 21.37 0.18
C ALA A 140 -0.19 21.33 -0.80
N PRO A 141 -0.96 20.21 -0.85
CA PRO A 141 -2.13 20.14 -1.69
C PRO A 141 -3.23 21.10 -1.20
N PRO A 142 -4.23 21.46 -2.05
CA PRO A 142 -5.32 22.36 -1.67
C PRO A 142 -6.29 21.76 -0.65
N PHE A 143 -6.12 20.50 -0.29
CA PHE A 143 -6.84 19.80 0.77
C PHE A 143 -5.86 19.36 1.87
N GLY A 144 -6.37 19.10 3.09
CA GLY A 144 -5.53 18.67 4.20
C GLY A 144 -5.00 17.25 4.02
N LEU A 145 -3.71 17.06 4.27
CA LEU A 145 -3.13 15.73 4.48
C LEU A 145 -2.93 15.50 5.99
N PRO A 146 -3.18 14.29 6.50
CA PRO A 146 -2.86 13.95 7.88
C PRO A 146 -1.36 13.95 8.11
N GLY A 147 -0.92 14.11 9.37
CA GLY A 147 0.44 13.76 9.79
C GLY A 147 0.69 12.25 9.64
N ARG A 148 1.95 11.87 9.47
CA ARG A 148 2.32 10.46 9.38
C ARG A 148 2.30 9.81 10.78
N ASP A 149 1.22 9.15 11.11
CA ASP A 149 1.09 8.38 12.36
C ASP A 149 1.67 6.97 12.20
N LEU A 150 3.01 6.88 12.24
CA LEU A 150 3.72 5.61 12.09
C LEU A 150 3.50 4.65 13.28
N LEU A 151 3.32 5.18 14.49
CA LEU A 151 3.25 4.40 15.72
C LEU A 151 1.82 4.19 16.24
N GLY A 152 0.82 4.88 15.72
CA GLY A 152 -0.56 4.84 16.21
C GLY A 152 -1.23 3.47 16.12
N GLY A 153 -0.81 2.63 15.18
CA GLY A 153 -1.31 1.25 15.05
C GLY A 153 -0.79 0.28 16.11
N VAL A 154 0.32 0.58 16.79
CA VAL A 154 1.06 -0.36 17.65
C VAL A 154 0.18 -0.96 18.74
N GLU A 155 -0.56 -0.13 19.47
CA GLU A 155 -1.41 -0.61 20.57
C GLU A 155 -2.56 -1.49 20.05
N ARG A 156 -3.17 -1.12 18.95
CA ARG A 156 -4.23 -1.91 18.31
C ARG A 156 -3.71 -3.29 17.87
N TRP A 157 -2.55 -3.34 17.25
CA TRP A 157 -1.94 -4.59 16.78
C TRP A 157 -1.53 -5.51 17.93
N LEU A 158 -0.98 -4.96 19.01
CA LEU A 158 -0.64 -5.73 20.19
C LEU A 158 -1.89 -6.27 20.91
N ARG A 159 -3.00 -5.51 20.95
CA ARG A 159 -4.27 -6.01 21.47
C ARG A 159 -4.85 -7.14 20.62
N LEU A 160 -4.73 -7.05 19.29
CA LEU A 160 -5.15 -8.12 18.39
C LEU A 160 -4.30 -9.38 18.52
N ALA A 161 -3.03 -9.23 18.87
CA ALA A 161 -2.14 -10.37 19.17
C ALA A 161 -2.56 -11.11 20.45
N GLY A 162 -3.11 -10.40 21.44
CA GLY A 162 -3.59 -10.97 22.71
C GLY A 162 -2.55 -11.87 23.38
N ASP A 163 -3.00 -13.00 23.90
CA ASP A 163 -2.16 -13.97 24.62
C ASP A 163 -1.24 -14.80 23.71
N ALA A 164 -1.30 -14.61 22.39
CA ALA A 164 -0.40 -15.31 21.46
C ALA A 164 1.05 -14.81 21.55
N VAL A 165 1.28 -13.63 22.08
CA VAL A 165 2.61 -13.03 22.28
C VAL A 165 2.94 -12.88 23.76
N ASP A 166 4.23 -12.96 24.08
CA ASP A 166 4.69 -12.79 25.47
C ASP A 166 4.34 -11.36 25.97
N PRO A 167 3.71 -11.22 27.14
CA PRO A 167 3.40 -9.91 27.73
C PRO A 167 4.63 -9.01 27.91
N ALA A 168 5.81 -9.59 28.20
CA ALA A 168 7.06 -8.85 28.35
C ALA A 168 7.54 -8.29 26.98
N ASP A 169 7.29 -9.00 25.86
CA ASP A 169 7.60 -8.51 24.52
C ASP A 169 6.63 -7.41 24.10
N ALA A 170 5.34 -7.55 24.43
CA ALA A 170 4.36 -6.50 24.19
C ALA A 170 4.67 -5.23 25.01
N ALA A 171 5.07 -5.36 26.28
CA ALA A 171 5.49 -4.24 27.13
C ALA A 171 6.74 -3.55 26.55
N TYR A 172 7.73 -4.31 26.12
CA TYR A 172 8.93 -3.78 25.47
C TYR A 172 8.62 -2.96 24.22
N LEU A 173 7.70 -3.43 23.36
CA LEU A 173 7.30 -2.67 22.18
C LEU A 173 6.53 -1.39 22.51
N ARG A 174 5.73 -1.38 23.62
CA ARG A 174 5.07 -0.16 24.11
C ARG A 174 6.10 0.86 24.59
N GLU A 175 7.07 0.43 25.39
CA GLU A 175 8.16 1.30 25.84
C GLU A 175 8.94 1.91 24.66
N ARG A 176 9.28 1.09 23.64
CA ARG A 176 9.93 1.56 22.43
C ARG A 176 9.06 2.56 21.66
N ARG A 177 7.74 2.28 21.52
CA ARG A 177 6.79 3.21 20.89
C ARG A 177 6.83 4.57 21.57
N ASP A 178 6.71 4.60 22.89
CA ASP A 178 6.66 5.84 23.66
C ASP A 178 7.99 6.61 23.57
N GLY A 179 9.11 5.88 23.67
CA GLY A 179 10.44 6.47 23.53
C GLY A 179 10.67 7.06 22.13
N PHE A 180 10.30 6.34 21.05
CA PHE A 180 10.46 6.87 19.69
C PHE A 180 9.46 7.97 19.35
N ALA A 181 8.24 7.94 19.89
CA ALA A 181 7.29 9.03 19.73
C ALA A 181 7.83 10.32 20.36
N ALA A 182 8.38 10.24 21.57
CA ALA A 182 9.03 11.38 22.24
C ALA A 182 10.26 11.88 21.46
N ALA A 183 11.14 10.96 21.01
CA ALA A 183 12.31 11.33 20.25
C ALA A 183 11.97 11.94 18.89
N ALA A 184 10.93 11.43 18.20
CA ALA A 184 10.51 11.95 16.91
C ALA A 184 10.01 13.40 16.99
N SER A 185 9.36 13.79 18.09
CA SER A 185 8.88 15.16 18.30
C SER A 185 10.00 16.19 18.45
N ALA A 186 11.23 15.75 18.74
CA ALA A 186 12.41 16.60 18.89
C ALA A 186 13.32 16.60 17.66
N LEU A 187 12.97 15.89 16.59
CA LEU A 187 13.80 15.82 15.39
C LEU A 187 13.87 17.16 14.67
N VAL A 188 15.08 17.52 14.27
CA VAL A 188 15.31 18.62 13.34
C VAL A 188 15.39 18.03 11.94
N PRO A 189 14.46 18.36 11.04
CA PRO A 189 14.43 17.80 9.70
C PRO A 189 15.65 18.28 8.88
N HIS A 190 16.20 17.39 8.05
CA HIS A 190 17.19 17.77 7.04
C HIS A 190 16.49 18.30 5.78
N LEU A 191 15.41 17.65 5.38
CA LEU A 191 14.57 18.11 4.27
C LEU A 191 13.40 18.94 4.81
N PRO A 192 12.95 19.99 4.09
CA PRO A 192 11.73 20.69 4.49
C PRO A 192 10.56 19.73 4.61
N PRO A 193 9.77 19.74 5.70
CA PRO A 193 8.56 18.92 5.81
C PRO A 193 7.58 19.19 4.66
N GLY A 194 6.81 18.18 4.28
CA GLY A 194 5.86 18.30 3.18
C GLY A 194 5.19 16.98 2.83
N PRO A 195 4.63 16.87 1.61
CA PRO A 195 3.98 15.65 1.17
C PRO A 195 4.94 14.45 1.17
N VAL A 196 4.46 13.33 1.68
CA VAL A 196 5.15 12.03 1.69
C VAL A 196 4.20 10.94 1.20
N HIS A 197 4.75 9.92 0.53
CA HIS A 197 3.98 8.75 0.12
C HIS A 197 3.55 7.91 1.34
N GLY A 198 4.40 7.85 2.37
CA GLY A 198 4.12 7.16 3.63
C GLY A 198 4.43 5.65 3.62
N ASP A 199 4.41 4.98 2.45
CA ASP A 199 4.87 3.60 2.28
C ASP A 199 5.70 3.45 1.00
N ALA A 200 6.80 4.20 0.93
CA ALA A 200 7.67 4.34 -0.23
C ALA A 200 8.55 3.09 -0.46
N LEU A 201 7.98 2.09 -1.08
CA LEU A 201 8.65 0.83 -1.43
C LEU A 201 8.53 0.55 -2.95
N PRO A 202 9.48 -0.20 -3.55
CA PRO A 202 9.41 -0.56 -4.97
C PRO A 202 8.13 -1.29 -5.36
N ARG A 203 7.52 -2.07 -4.44
CA ARG A 203 6.22 -2.73 -4.70
C ARG A 203 5.08 -1.75 -4.98
N ASN A 204 5.22 -0.50 -4.53
CA ASN A 204 4.27 0.59 -4.74
C ASN A 204 4.66 1.46 -5.96
N VAL A 205 5.48 0.89 -6.87
CA VAL A 205 5.80 1.43 -8.18
C VAL A 205 5.44 0.40 -9.23
N HIS A 206 4.67 0.82 -10.22
CA HIS A 206 4.36 0.02 -11.40
C HIS A 206 5.22 0.51 -12.57
N VAL A 207 5.98 -0.38 -13.20
CA VAL A 207 6.83 -0.03 -14.36
C VAL A 207 6.16 -0.51 -15.64
N GLY A 208 5.36 0.37 -16.23
CA GLY A 208 4.71 0.14 -17.52
C GLY A 208 5.62 0.52 -18.72
N PRO A 209 5.09 0.40 -19.95
CA PRO A 209 5.83 0.77 -21.17
C PRO A 209 6.24 2.24 -21.21
N ASP A 210 5.49 3.13 -20.56
CA ASP A 210 5.76 4.58 -20.52
C ASP A 210 6.62 4.99 -19.32
N GLY A 211 7.06 4.03 -18.51
CA GLY A 211 7.93 4.26 -17.35
C GLY A 211 7.27 3.97 -15.99
N PRO A 212 7.94 4.38 -14.89
CA PRO A 212 7.50 4.11 -13.54
C PRO A 212 6.34 5.05 -13.12
N VAL A 213 5.34 4.48 -12.45
CA VAL A 213 4.12 5.15 -11.94
C VAL A 213 3.91 4.77 -10.49
N LEU A 214 3.62 5.74 -9.61
CA LEU A 214 3.25 5.48 -8.22
C LEU A 214 1.86 4.83 -8.13
N VAL A 215 1.74 3.84 -7.27
CA VAL A 215 0.48 3.19 -6.91
C VAL A 215 0.33 3.15 -5.38
N ASP A 216 -0.85 2.79 -4.89
CA ASP A 216 -1.13 2.66 -3.45
C ASP A 216 -0.94 3.99 -2.69
N LEU A 217 -1.75 4.98 -3.05
CA LEU A 217 -1.66 6.35 -2.56
C LEU A 217 -2.39 6.57 -1.21
N GLU A 218 -2.92 5.53 -0.60
CA GLU A 218 -3.77 5.61 0.59
C GLU A 218 -3.05 6.05 1.86
N THR A 219 -1.69 5.96 1.88
CA THR A 219 -0.85 6.35 3.02
C THR A 219 -0.24 7.75 2.89
N PHE A 220 -0.63 8.51 1.85
CA PHE A 220 -0.14 9.89 1.70
C PHE A 220 -0.41 10.73 2.94
N ALA A 221 0.60 11.48 3.35
CA ALA A 221 0.61 12.31 4.55
C ALA A 221 1.43 13.59 4.32
N SER A 222 1.40 14.51 5.27
CA SER A 222 2.28 15.67 5.32
C SER A 222 3.15 15.57 6.58
N ASP A 223 4.44 15.33 6.39
CA ASP A 223 5.38 15.08 7.50
C ASP A 223 6.83 15.27 7.05
N LEU A 224 7.78 14.79 7.86
CA LEU A 224 9.20 14.70 7.50
C LEU A 224 9.36 13.82 6.25
N ARG A 225 9.94 14.37 5.19
CA ARG A 225 10.20 13.64 3.93
C ARG A 225 11.13 12.45 4.12
N GLU A 226 11.92 12.47 5.16
CA GLU A 226 12.79 11.39 5.60
C GLU A 226 12.03 10.10 5.90
N HIS A 227 10.74 10.16 6.25
CA HIS A 227 9.89 8.97 6.42
C HIS A 227 9.90 8.06 5.20
N ASP A 228 9.88 8.62 3.99
CA ASP A 228 9.89 7.83 2.76
C ASP A 228 11.26 7.22 2.46
N LEU A 229 12.34 7.88 2.86
CA LEU A 229 13.70 7.44 2.59
C LEU A 229 14.18 6.37 3.57
N VAL A 230 13.79 6.49 4.84
CA VAL A 230 14.14 5.53 5.89
C VAL A 230 13.61 4.12 5.60
N VAL A 231 12.54 3.99 4.81
CA VAL A 231 11.98 2.69 4.43
C VAL A 231 13.00 1.83 3.70
N LEU A 232 13.73 2.40 2.75
CA LEU A 232 14.75 1.66 1.99
C LEU A 232 16.04 1.45 2.78
N ALA A 233 16.42 2.39 3.66
CA ALA A 233 17.52 2.18 4.61
C ALA A 233 17.22 0.97 5.52
N LEU A 234 16.00 0.89 6.06
CA LEU A 234 15.54 -0.27 6.83
C LEU A 234 15.52 -1.55 5.98
N SER A 235 15.08 -1.47 4.72
CA SER A 235 15.03 -2.62 3.82
C SER A 235 16.42 -3.20 3.56
N ARG A 236 17.44 -2.35 3.43
CA ARG A 236 18.84 -2.73 3.32
C ARG A 236 19.31 -3.46 4.59
N ASP A 237 19.02 -2.91 5.75
CA ASP A 237 19.53 -3.43 7.02
C ASP A 237 18.79 -4.70 7.46
N ARG A 238 17.46 -4.77 7.28
CA ARG A 238 16.61 -5.84 7.82
C ARG A 238 16.07 -6.82 6.79
N TYR A 239 15.75 -6.35 5.56
CA TYR A 239 15.03 -7.16 4.58
C TYR A 239 15.87 -7.63 3.41
N GLY A 240 17.20 -7.40 3.47
CA GLY A 240 18.11 -7.93 2.49
C GLY A 240 18.11 -7.22 1.14
N LEU A 241 17.67 -5.98 1.12
CA LEU A 241 17.89 -5.14 -0.05
C LEU A 241 19.39 -5.08 -0.35
N ASP A 242 19.74 -5.36 -1.60
CA ASP A 242 21.13 -5.33 -2.04
C ASP A 242 21.73 -3.94 -1.82
N PRO A 243 22.94 -3.83 -1.23
CA PRO A 243 23.61 -2.56 -1.02
C PRO A 243 23.74 -1.71 -2.30
N SER A 244 24.04 -2.33 -3.44
CA SER A 244 24.18 -1.60 -4.71
C SER A 244 22.84 -1.05 -5.21
N ALA A 245 21.73 -1.74 -4.94
CA ALA A 245 20.39 -1.25 -5.26
C ALA A 245 20.00 -0.08 -4.36
N TYR A 246 20.39 -0.10 -3.08
CA TYR A 246 20.24 1.03 -2.17
C TYR A 246 21.09 2.23 -2.60
N ASP A 247 22.35 2.00 -2.95
CA ASP A 247 23.26 3.06 -3.41
C ASP A 247 22.77 3.69 -4.72
N ALA A 248 22.20 2.91 -5.64
CA ALA A 248 21.56 3.42 -6.85
C ALA A 248 20.31 4.28 -6.53
N PHE A 249 19.54 3.92 -5.50
CA PHE A 249 18.42 4.73 -5.03
C PHE A 249 18.90 6.08 -4.47
N THR A 250 19.88 6.08 -3.55
CA THR A 250 20.38 7.31 -2.92
C THR A 250 21.02 8.23 -3.94
N ALA A 251 21.78 7.67 -4.90
CA ALA A 251 22.36 8.44 -6.01
C ALA A 251 21.26 9.08 -6.90
N ALA A 252 20.19 8.35 -7.21
CA ALA A 252 19.08 8.86 -8.01
C ALA A 252 18.21 9.87 -7.23
N TYR A 253 18.05 9.70 -5.92
CA TYR A 253 17.37 10.65 -5.07
C TYR A 253 18.21 11.90 -4.83
N GLY A 254 19.53 11.77 -4.71
CA GLY A 254 20.51 12.85 -4.52
C GLY A 254 20.95 13.04 -3.07
N TRP A 255 20.53 12.18 -2.14
CA TRP A 255 20.93 12.20 -0.74
C TRP A 255 20.69 10.86 -0.05
N ASP A 256 21.53 10.51 0.93
CA ASP A 256 21.39 9.33 1.77
C ASP A 256 20.86 9.71 3.16
N VAL A 257 19.68 9.23 3.50
CA VAL A 257 19.07 9.52 4.81
C VAL A 257 19.88 9.00 6.00
N ARG A 258 20.80 8.06 5.77
CA ARG A 258 21.70 7.56 6.83
C ARG A 258 22.74 8.60 7.30
N ASP A 259 22.96 9.65 6.50
CA ASP A 259 23.82 10.77 6.87
C ASP A 259 23.14 11.77 7.81
N TRP A 260 21.86 11.54 8.14
CA TRP A 260 21.10 12.37 9.04
C TRP A 260 20.96 11.74 10.43
N ASP A 261 21.23 12.49 11.48
CA ASP A 261 21.20 12.02 12.87
C ASP A 261 19.82 11.45 13.28
N GLY A 262 18.72 11.99 12.71
CA GLY A 262 17.36 11.53 12.96
C GLY A 262 17.02 10.17 12.32
N CYS A 263 17.83 9.66 11.41
CA CYS A 263 17.59 8.39 10.74
C CYS A 263 17.38 7.24 11.72
N ALA A 264 18.17 7.15 12.77
CA ALA A 264 18.09 6.10 13.77
C ALA A 264 16.73 6.12 14.51
N VAL A 265 16.19 7.31 14.77
CA VAL A 265 14.89 7.49 15.45
C VAL A 265 13.75 6.99 14.55
N LEU A 266 13.66 7.48 13.31
CA LEU A 266 12.61 7.06 12.39
C LEU A 266 12.71 5.57 12.03
N ARG A 267 13.93 5.04 11.88
CA ARG A 267 14.15 3.61 11.67
C ARG A 267 13.66 2.79 12.86
N GLY A 268 14.03 3.18 14.08
CA GLY A 268 13.59 2.50 15.30
C GLY A 268 12.07 2.54 15.50
N ALA A 269 11.42 3.65 15.15
CA ALA A 269 9.98 3.76 15.13
C ALA A 269 9.35 2.77 14.12
N ARG A 270 9.89 2.69 12.90
CA ARG A 270 9.44 1.72 11.87
C ARG A 270 9.69 0.28 12.29
N GLU A 271 10.83 -0.05 12.86
CA GLU A 271 11.10 -1.37 13.41
C GLU A 271 10.06 -1.76 14.45
N THR A 272 9.73 -0.84 15.37
CA THR A 272 8.72 -1.06 16.41
C THR A 272 7.33 -1.30 15.82
N ALA A 273 6.89 -0.43 14.91
CA ALA A 273 5.62 -0.57 14.21
C ALA A 273 5.54 -1.89 13.42
N SER A 274 6.62 -2.27 12.73
CA SER A 274 6.71 -3.49 11.94
C SER A 274 6.64 -4.76 12.81
N CYS A 275 7.24 -4.76 14.01
CA CYS A 275 7.10 -5.88 14.96
C CYS A 275 5.66 -6.01 15.45
N ALA A 276 5.04 -4.91 15.86
CA ALA A 276 3.65 -4.92 16.34
C ALA A 276 2.66 -5.31 15.23
N TRP A 277 2.91 -4.87 13.98
CA TRP A 277 2.08 -5.26 12.84
C TRP A 277 2.13 -6.77 12.58
N VAL A 278 3.30 -7.41 12.68
CA VAL A 278 3.42 -8.88 12.55
C VAL A 278 2.72 -9.59 13.71
N ALA A 279 2.80 -9.05 14.93
CA ALA A 279 2.19 -9.64 16.12
C ALA A 279 0.68 -9.89 15.96
N GLN A 280 -0.06 -8.99 15.31
CA GLN A 280 -1.52 -9.15 15.15
C GLN A 280 -1.93 -10.44 14.42
N HIS A 281 -1.04 -11.01 13.63
CA HIS A 281 -1.28 -12.24 12.89
C HIS A 281 -0.87 -13.51 13.68
N ALA A 282 -0.20 -13.36 14.82
CA ALA A 282 0.28 -14.48 15.64
C ALA A 282 -0.82 -15.46 16.10
N PRO A 283 -2.06 -14.99 16.45
CA PRO A 283 -3.10 -15.90 16.90
C PRO A 283 -3.52 -16.96 15.89
N SER A 284 -3.45 -16.64 14.59
CA SER A 284 -3.89 -17.53 13.51
C SER A 284 -2.76 -18.04 12.63
N ASN A 285 -1.52 -17.57 12.83
CA ASN A 285 -0.40 -17.87 11.96
C ASN A 285 0.90 -18.12 12.75
N PRO A 286 1.32 -19.40 12.91
CA PRO A 286 2.55 -19.74 13.60
C PRO A 286 3.84 -19.15 12.99
N LYS A 287 3.84 -18.88 11.67
CA LYS A 287 4.98 -18.23 11.00
C LYS A 287 5.09 -16.76 11.43
N ALA A 288 3.94 -16.09 11.62
CA ALA A 288 3.92 -14.72 12.16
C ALA A 288 4.49 -14.67 13.57
N LEU A 289 4.09 -15.61 14.43
CA LEU A 289 4.63 -15.70 15.79
C LEU A 289 6.15 -15.93 15.79
N ALA A 290 6.64 -16.84 14.96
CA ALA A 290 8.07 -17.09 14.84
C ALA A 290 8.84 -15.85 14.36
N GLU A 291 8.32 -15.15 13.37
CA GLU A 291 8.94 -13.92 12.86
C GLU A 291 8.86 -12.78 13.89
N PHE A 292 7.74 -12.62 14.58
CA PHE A 292 7.60 -11.67 15.69
C PHE A 292 8.69 -11.88 16.74
N ARG A 293 8.85 -13.12 17.23
CA ARG A 293 9.89 -13.47 18.21
C ARG A 293 11.30 -13.16 17.71
N ARG A 294 11.60 -13.49 16.45
CA ARG A 294 12.89 -13.19 15.81
C ARG A 294 13.17 -11.69 15.82
N ARG A 295 12.17 -10.88 15.43
CA ARG A 295 12.31 -9.42 15.37
C ARG A 295 12.53 -8.83 16.74
N VAL A 296 11.70 -9.19 17.72
CA VAL A 296 11.82 -8.67 19.09
C VAL A 296 13.14 -9.06 19.72
N ALA A 297 13.59 -10.31 19.59
CA ALA A 297 14.89 -10.73 20.08
C ALA A 297 16.02 -9.88 19.46
N SER A 298 16.01 -9.67 18.14
CA SER A 298 17.02 -8.85 17.47
C SER A 298 17.04 -7.40 17.92
N LEU A 299 15.88 -6.85 18.32
CA LEU A 299 15.80 -5.50 18.87
C LEU A 299 16.35 -5.43 20.30
N ARG A 300 16.08 -6.44 21.13
CA ARG A 300 16.61 -6.54 22.51
C ARG A 300 18.12 -6.69 22.52
N ASP A 301 18.64 -7.52 21.61
CA ASP A 301 20.09 -7.80 21.49
C ASP A 301 20.84 -6.63 20.79
N GLY A 302 20.11 -5.68 20.21
CA GLY A 302 20.70 -4.58 19.44
C GLY A 302 21.45 -5.06 18.20
N ASP A 303 21.14 -6.25 17.67
CA ASP A 303 21.84 -6.81 16.50
C ASP A 303 21.16 -6.39 15.17
N PRO A 304 21.75 -5.43 14.44
CA PRO A 304 21.20 -4.97 13.17
C PRO A 304 21.39 -5.98 12.02
N ARG A 305 22.19 -7.04 12.21
CA ARG A 305 22.50 -8.04 11.17
C ARG A 305 21.42 -9.09 11.03
N VAL A 306 20.53 -9.24 12.03
CA VAL A 306 19.43 -10.20 11.98
C VAL A 306 18.46 -9.81 10.87
N ARG A 307 18.33 -10.70 9.89
CA ARG A 307 17.39 -10.54 8.76
C ARG A 307 15.97 -10.79 9.22
N TRP A 308 15.07 -9.91 8.77
CA TRP A 308 13.63 -10.04 8.92
C TRP A 308 13.04 -10.49 7.59
N TYR A 309 11.97 -11.26 7.67
CA TYR A 309 11.30 -11.76 6.48
C TYR A 309 10.01 -10.98 6.25
N PRO A 310 9.67 -10.65 4.99
CA PRO A 310 8.35 -10.14 4.64
C PRO A 310 7.27 -11.11 5.12
N PHE A 311 6.18 -10.54 5.58
CA PHE A 311 5.08 -11.31 6.15
C PHE A 311 3.77 -10.97 5.43
#